data_d7b9feaf61cc5d0e060f500441c1a7ed
#
_entry.id   d7b9feaf61cc5d0e060f500441c1a7ed
#
_cell.length_a   1.000
_cell.length_b   1.000
_cell.length_c   1.000
_cell.angle_alpha   90.00
_cell.angle_beta   90.00
_cell.angle_gamma   90.00
#
_symmetry.space_group_name_H-M   'P 1'
#
loop_
_entity.id
_entity.type
_entity.pdbx_description
1 polymer ?
#
loop_
_entity_poly.entity_id
_entity_poly.type
_entity_poly.pdbx_seq_one_letter_code
_entity_poly.pdbx_strand_id
1 'polypeptide(L)'
;KGIGKPGIPGFLLNTLVDTLLKREFETHREQATPHPYMVQNGLEHMVPLKHPMMDEWRENFKGVRTPKHGLMITGAVDDIWKSGEGDKEEWYVVDYKSTASNANITAELFLEDIFKGGYVRQMAIYQWLLRELGHPVSTRGFFVYENGNNDAESLLSKGTDDSPRGIPLKPALVIEIDTANEDVIIEGERIDLDWVENLVIRAKNCLDMVSVPDPGEFCEHCAYVAEASKI
;
A
#
# COMPACT_ATOMS: atom_id res chain seq x y z
N LYS A 1 -8.31 -29.99 -20.40
CA LYS A 1 -7.17 -30.24 -21.30
C LYS A 1 -5.79 -30.01 -20.68
N GLY A 2 -5.69 -29.85 -19.36
CA GLY A 2 -4.42 -29.87 -18.62
C GLY A 2 -3.63 -28.55 -18.59
N ILE A 3 -4.16 -27.45 -19.13
CA ILE A 3 -3.52 -26.13 -19.04
C ILE A 3 -4.10 -25.38 -17.84
N GLY A 4 -3.25 -25.12 -16.85
CA GLY A 4 -3.64 -24.35 -15.65
C GLY A 4 -3.61 -22.86 -15.92
N LYS A 5 -4.71 -22.14 -15.57
CA LYS A 5 -4.71 -20.69 -15.57
C LYS A 5 -3.90 -20.21 -14.36
N PRO A 6 -2.97 -19.25 -14.51
CA PRO A 6 -2.31 -18.63 -13.39
C PRO A 6 -3.34 -18.01 -12.43
N GLY A 7 -3.15 -18.19 -11.14
CA GLY A 7 -4.05 -17.68 -10.11
C GLY A 7 -3.27 -16.99 -9.00
N ILE A 8 -3.89 -15.98 -8.38
CA ILE A 8 -3.35 -15.35 -7.18
C ILE A 8 -3.97 -16.08 -5.98
N PRO A 9 -3.16 -16.61 -5.04
CA PRO A 9 -3.68 -17.21 -3.81
C PRO A 9 -4.51 -16.20 -3.02
N GLY A 10 -5.59 -16.64 -2.40
CA GLY A 10 -6.36 -15.80 -1.49
C GLY A 10 -5.60 -15.59 -0.17
N PHE A 11 -5.40 -14.33 0.22
CA PHE A 11 -4.72 -13.95 1.46
C PHE A 11 -5.73 -13.59 2.56
N LEU A 12 -6.54 -14.56 3.00
CA LEU A 12 -7.65 -14.32 3.94
C LEU A 12 -7.19 -13.73 5.29
N LEU A 13 -6.04 -14.16 5.80
CA LEU A 13 -5.49 -13.61 7.05
C LEU A 13 -5.04 -12.16 6.89
N ASN A 14 -4.43 -11.83 5.76
CA ASN A 14 -4.03 -10.45 5.47
C ASN A 14 -5.27 -9.54 5.38
N THR A 15 -6.35 -10.02 4.75
CA THR A 15 -7.63 -9.29 4.69
C THR A 15 -8.23 -9.08 6.09
N LEU A 16 -8.08 -10.03 7.00
CA LEU A 16 -8.54 -9.88 8.37
C LEU A 16 -7.75 -8.80 9.12
N VAL A 17 -6.42 -8.82 9.02
CA VAL A 17 -5.55 -7.82 9.66
C VAL A 17 -5.87 -6.42 9.11
N ASP A 18 -5.96 -6.25 7.79
CA ASP A 18 -6.38 -5.00 7.16
C ASP A 18 -7.72 -4.48 7.70
N THR A 19 -8.71 -5.38 7.79
CA THR A 19 -10.03 -5.01 8.32
C THR A 19 -9.98 -4.56 9.78
N LEU A 20 -9.16 -5.21 10.60
CA LEU A 20 -9.02 -4.85 12.02
C LEU A 20 -8.31 -3.51 12.18
N LEU A 21 -7.20 -3.29 11.47
CA LEU A 21 -6.50 -2.01 11.47
C LEU A 21 -7.43 -0.86 11.05
N LYS A 22 -8.18 -1.03 9.95
CA LYS A 22 -9.15 -0.03 9.51
C LYS A 22 -10.17 0.33 10.59
N ARG A 23 -10.66 -0.64 11.37
CA ARG A 23 -11.61 -0.39 12.46
C ARG A 23 -10.97 0.32 13.65
N GLU A 24 -9.75 -0.05 14.01
CA GLU A 24 -9.01 0.56 15.12
C GLU A 24 -8.68 2.03 14.78
N PHE A 25 -8.12 2.29 13.62
CA PHE A 25 -7.83 3.64 13.16
C PHE A 25 -9.09 4.50 13.00
N GLU A 26 -10.24 3.90 12.65
CA GLU A 26 -11.51 4.64 12.55
C GLU A 26 -11.94 5.21 13.91
N THR A 27 -11.77 4.48 15.01
CA THR A 27 -12.02 4.99 16.36
C THR A 27 -11.19 6.24 16.66
N HIS A 28 -9.91 6.21 16.31
CA HIS A 28 -9.00 7.33 16.50
C HIS A 28 -9.31 8.51 15.56
N ARG A 29 -9.77 8.23 14.34
CA ARG A 29 -10.25 9.24 13.38
C ARG A 29 -11.45 10.02 13.92
N GLU A 30 -12.42 9.31 14.46
CA GLU A 30 -13.61 9.94 15.05
C GLU A 30 -13.26 10.84 16.24
N GLN A 31 -12.30 10.42 17.05
CA GLN A 31 -11.85 11.14 18.24
C GLN A 31 -10.80 12.22 17.95
N ALA A 32 -10.26 12.26 16.74
CA ALA A 32 -9.11 13.09 16.33
C ALA A 32 -7.89 12.90 17.28
N THR A 33 -7.59 11.64 17.60
CA THR A 33 -6.47 11.25 18.46
C THR A 33 -5.46 10.39 17.70
N PRO A 34 -4.15 10.44 18.04
CA PRO A 34 -3.19 9.53 17.47
C PRO A 34 -3.47 8.09 17.91
N HIS A 35 -3.26 7.14 16.99
CA HIS A 35 -3.31 5.72 17.32
C HIS A 35 -2.09 5.32 18.17
N PRO A 36 -2.16 4.31 19.06
CA PRO A 36 -1.01 3.84 19.83
C PRO A 36 0.24 3.53 18.99
N TYR A 37 0.11 2.97 17.80
CA TYR A 37 1.24 2.75 16.90
C TYR A 37 1.91 4.06 16.44
N MET A 38 1.14 5.14 16.27
CA MET A 38 1.70 6.45 15.96
C MET A 38 2.53 6.94 17.14
N VAL A 39 2.00 6.86 18.36
CA VAL A 39 2.68 7.29 19.60
C VAL A 39 3.97 6.48 19.84
N GLN A 40 3.92 5.16 19.68
CA GLN A 40 5.09 4.28 19.84
C GLN A 40 6.23 4.58 18.84
N ASN A 41 5.89 5.19 17.71
CA ASN A 41 6.86 5.55 16.66
C ASN A 41 7.18 7.05 16.60
N GLY A 42 6.81 7.84 17.64
CA GLY A 42 7.13 9.28 17.70
C GLY A 42 6.30 10.15 16.75
N LEU A 43 5.13 9.65 16.33
CA LEU A 43 4.21 10.30 15.39
C LEU A 43 2.95 10.83 16.11
N GLU A 44 3.02 11.12 17.39
CA GLU A 44 1.91 11.61 18.22
C GLU A 44 1.34 12.96 17.75
N HIS A 45 2.05 13.67 16.90
CA HIS A 45 1.63 14.91 16.26
C HIS A 45 0.72 14.69 15.03
N MET A 46 0.52 13.45 14.64
CA MET A 46 -0.35 13.05 13.54
C MET A 46 -1.64 12.41 14.06
N VAL A 47 -2.69 12.50 13.25
CA VAL A 47 -3.97 11.82 13.50
C VAL A 47 -4.50 11.23 12.18
N PRO A 48 -5.32 10.17 12.22
CA PRO A 48 -6.03 9.71 11.04
C PRO A 48 -6.92 10.81 10.45
N LEU A 49 -6.82 11.04 9.15
CA LEU A 49 -7.55 12.12 8.47
C LEU A 49 -9.05 11.86 8.46
N LYS A 50 -9.84 12.79 8.97
CA LYS A 50 -11.30 12.78 8.81
C LYS A 50 -11.68 13.55 7.54
N HIS A 51 -12.19 12.82 6.52
CA HIS A 51 -12.57 13.40 5.24
C HIS A 51 -13.85 12.73 4.70
N PRO A 52 -14.79 13.48 4.09
CA PRO A 52 -16.06 12.92 3.59
C PRO A 52 -15.90 11.80 2.55
N MET A 53 -14.79 11.82 1.79
CA MET A 53 -14.50 10.84 0.74
C MET A 53 -13.70 9.64 1.25
N MET A 54 -13.35 9.55 2.53
CA MET A 54 -12.47 8.51 3.04
C MET A 54 -12.99 7.10 2.75
N ASP A 55 -14.28 6.87 2.98
CA ASP A 55 -14.88 5.55 2.73
C ASP A 55 -14.83 5.17 1.26
N GLU A 56 -15.03 6.14 0.34
CA GLU A 56 -14.95 5.90 -1.10
C GLU A 56 -13.49 5.66 -1.54
N TRP A 57 -12.53 6.42 -1.01
CA TRP A 57 -11.11 6.28 -1.35
C TRP A 57 -10.52 4.93 -0.91
N ARG A 58 -11.09 4.33 0.13
CA ARG A 58 -10.68 3.02 0.69
C ARG A 58 -11.35 1.83 0.00
N GLU A 59 -12.32 2.06 -0.87
CA GLU A 59 -13.07 1.00 -1.54
C GLU A 59 -12.36 0.57 -2.82
N ASN A 60 -11.98 -0.70 -2.93
CA ASN A 60 -11.18 -1.26 -4.04
C ASN A 60 -11.76 -1.00 -5.44
N PHE A 61 -13.08 -0.93 -5.58
CA PHE A 61 -13.73 -0.71 -6.88
C PHE A 61 -14.08 0.75 -7.17
N LYS A 62 -13.91 1.65 -6.20
CA LYS A 62 -14.06 3.08 -6.35
C LYS A 62 -12.72 3.77 -6.27
N GLY A 63 -12.17 3.90 -5.06
CA GLY A 63 -10.86 4.48 -4.81
C GLY A 63 -10.76 5.96 -5.16
N VAL A 64 -9.56 6.48 -5.03
CA VAL A 64 -9.19 7.80 -5.55
C VAL A 64 -9.13 7.72 -7.06
N ARG A 65 -9.73 8.69 -7.77
CA ARG A 65 -9.85 8.66 -9.24
C ARG A 65 -9.43 9.98 -9.86
N THR A 66 -8.60 9.90 -10.88
CA THR A 66 -8.14 11.06 -11.63
C THR A 66 -8.14 10.76 -13.14
N PRO A 67 -8.82 11.59 -13.98
CA PRO A 67 -8.68 11.52 -15.42
C PRO A 67 -7.37 12.17 -15.85
N LYS A 68 -6.49 11.43 -16.53
CA LYS A 68 -5.20 11.93 -17.01
C LYS A 68 -4.81 11.26 -18.33
N HIS A 69 -4.30 12.03 -19.28
CA HIS A 69 -3.86 11.56 -20.61
C HIS A 69 -4.89 10.67 -21.34
N GLY A 70 -6.19 10.92 -21.15
CA GLY A 70 -7.26 10.11 -21.76
C GLY A 70 -7.51 8.75 -21.07
N LEU A 71 -6.90 8.51 -19.92
CA LEU A 71 -7.15 7.36 -19.05
C LEU A 71 -7.86 7.82 -17.78
N MET A 72 -8.60 6.90 -17.15
CA MET A 72 -9.04 7.04 -15.76
C MET A 72 -8.08 6.25 -14.89
N ILE A 73 -7.29 6.95 -14.09
CA ILE A 73 -6.37 6.32 -13.14
C ILE A 73 -7.08 6.19 -11.80
N THR A 74 -6.97 5.03 -11.18
CA THR A 74 -7.65 4.76 -9.91
C THR A 74 -6.76 3.96 -8.97
N GLY A 75 -6.89 4.20 -7.67
CA GLY A 75 -6.23 3.43 -6.62
C GLY A 75 -6.97 3.57 -5.30
N ALA A 76 -7.03 2.49 -4.53
CA ALA A 76 -7.65 2.51 -3.21
C ALA A 76 -6.57 2.58 -2.13
N VAL A 77 -6.57 3.67 -1.35
CA VAL A 77 -5.69 3.82 -0.19
C VAL A 77 -6.22 3.01 0.99
N ASP A 78 -5.35 2.52 1.86
CA ASP A 78 -5.80 1.89 3.10
C ASP A 78 -6.14 2.94 4.15
N ASP A 79 -5.32 3.97 4.27
CA ASP A 79 -5.57 5.11 5.15
C ASP A 79 -4.83 6.38 4.69
N ILE A 80 -5.18 7.50 5.31
CA ILE A 80 -4.47 8.77 5.21
C ILE A 80 -4.35 9.34 6.61
N TRP A 81 -3.15 9.73 7.01
CA TRP A 81 -2.91 10.49 8.23
C TRP A 81 -2.66 11.95 7.89
N LYS A 82 -2.83 12.82 8.86
CA LYS A 82 -2.53 14.25 8.71
C LYS A 82 -1.75 14.80 9.88
N SER A 83 -0.97 15.83 9.62
CA SER A 83 -0.38 16.72 10.63
C SER A 83 -0.67 18.17 10.30
N GLY A 84 -0.50 19.05 11.27
CA GLY A 84 -0.73 20.48 11.10
C GLY A 84 -2.19 20.87 10.91
N GLU A 85 -2.41 22.18 10.70
CA GLU A 85 -3.73 22.77 10.47
C GLU A 85 -3.63 23.94 9.48
N GLY A 86 -4.70 24.20 8.74
CA GLY A 86 -4.78 25.28 7.76
C GLY A 86 -3.68 25.17 6.69
N ASP A 87 -2.96 26.26 6.45
CA ASP A 87 -1.90 26.31 5.42
C ASP A 87 -0.68 25.41 5.74
N LYS A 88 -0.63 24.83 6.94
CA LYS A 88 0.40 23.88 7.37
C LYS A 88 -0.10 22.44 7.43
N GLU A 89 -1.32 22.20 6.99
CA GLU A 89 -1.86 20.84 6.95
C GLU A 89 -1.11 20.04 5.88
N GLU A 90 -0.66 18.85 6.25
CA GLU A 90 0.02 17.92 5.36
C GLU A 90 -0.56 16.53 5.54
N TRP A 91 -0.82 15.83 4.43
CA TRP A 91 -1.41 14.50 4.40
C TRP A 91 -0.37 13.46 4.04
N TYR A 92 -0.47 12.31 4.69
CA TYR A 92 0.45 11.18 4.52
C TYR A 92 -0.35 9.96 4.12
N VAL A 93 -0.03 9.40 2.95
CA VAL A 93 -0.62 8.13 2.52
C VAL A 93 -0.11 7.01 3.42
N VAL A 94 -1.01 6.14 3.83
CA VAL A 94 -0.72 4.99 4.68
C VAL A 94 -1.24 3.73 4.02
N ASP A 95 -0.44 2.68 4.08
CA ASP A 95 -0.76 1.40 3.47
C ASP A 95 -0.50 0.28 4.48
N TYR A 96 -1.49 -0.58 4.68
CA TYR A 96 -1.46 -1.66 5.67
C TYR A 96 -0.91 -2.93 5.04
N LYS A 97 0.10 -3.50 5.67
CA LYS A 97 0.74 -4.72 5.21
C LYS A 97 0.80 -5.75 6.34
N SER A 98 0.70 -7.02 5.99
CA SER A 98 0.85 -8.10 6.96
C SER A 98 1.62 -9.28 6.37
N THR A 99 2.32 -9.97 7.23
CA THR A 99 3.08 -11.17 6.92
C THR A 99 3.09 -12.14 8.10
N ALA A 100 3.63 -13.34 7.88
CA ALA A 100 3.99 -14.28 8.94
C ALA A 100 5.41 -14.78 8.65
N SER A 101 6.39 -13.94 8.97
CA SER A 101 7.81 -14.23 8.73
C SER A 101 8.56 -14.43 10.03
N ASN A 102 9.46 -15.44 10.06
CA ASN A 102 10.41 -15.63 11.16
C ASN A 102 11.56 -14.59 11.11
N ALA A 103 11.78 -13.95 9.96
CA ALA A 103 12.81 -12.92 9.85
C ALA A 103 12.46 -11.69 10.68
N ASN A 104 13.48 -11.05 11.22
CA ASN A 104 13.33 -9.73 11.82
C ASN A 104 13.19 -8.71 10.68
N ILE A 105 12.05 -8.01 10.63
CA ILE A 105 11.76 -7.02 9.59
C ILE A 105 12.18 -5.66 10.12
N THR A 106 13.05 -4.97 9.39
CA THR A 106 13.43 -3.59 9.64
C THR A 106 13.09 -2.72 8.43
N ALA A 107 13.08 -1.39 8.61
CA ALA A 107 12.84 -0.47 7.50
C ALA A 107 13.88 -0.63 6.38
N GLU A 108 15.15 -0.82 6.74
CA GLU A 108 16.23 -1.02 5.79
C GLU A 108 16.02 -2.30 4.97
N LEU A 109 15.76 -3.44 5.64
CA LEU A 109 15.47 -4.72 4.97
C LEU A 109 14.20 -4.66 4.12
N PHE A 110 13.23 -3.82 4.52
CA PHE A 110 12.03 -3.62 3.70
C PHE A 110 12.36 -2.92 2.38
N LEU A 111 13.21 -1.91 2.40
CA LEU A 111 13.61 -1.17 1.19
C LEU A 111 14.55 -1.98 0.28
N GLU A 112 15.39 -2.83 0.85
CA GLU A 112 16.29 -3.71 0.10
C GLU A 112 15.59 -4.92 -0.54
N ASP A 113 14.39 -5.27 -0.07
CA ASP A 113 13.64 -6.41 -0.58
C ASP A 113 12.98 -6.07 -1.93
N ILE A 114 13.52 -6.60 -3.01
CA ILE A 114 13.03 -6.42 -4.38
C ILE A 114 11.55 -6.78 -4.55
N PHE A 115 11.04 -7.74 -3.78
CA PHE A 115 9.61 -8.09 -3.82
C PHE A 115 8.71 -6.98 -3.25
N LYS A 116 9.26 -6.06 -2.46
CA LYS A 116 8.54 -4.93 -1.87
C LYS A 116 8.64 -3.64 -2.68
N GLY A 117 9.44 -3.63 -3.74
CA GLY A 117 9.48 -2.52 -4.70
C GLY A 117 8.11 -2.14 -5.24
N GLY A 118 7.20 -3.12 -5.40
CA GLY A 118 5.80 -2.90 -5.76
C GLY A 118 5.04 -2.02 -4.76
N TYR A 119 5.34 -2.12 -3.46
CA TYR A 119 4.69 -1.31 -2.42
C TYR A 119 5.12 0.16 -2.49
N VAL A 120 6.40 0.40 -2.77
CA VAL A 120 6.93 1.77 -2.96
C VAL A 120 6.28 2.43 -4.18
N ARG A 121 6.18 1.70 -5.29
CA ARG A 121 5.47 2.17 -6.50
C ARG A 121 3.99 2.46 -6.21
N GLN A 122 3.34 1.61 -5.45
CA GLN A 122 1.95 1.80 -5.01
C GLN A 122 1.80 3.07 -4.18
N MET A 123 2.70 3.31 -3.23
CA MET A 123 2.74 4.52 -2.41
C MET A 123 2.86 5.79 -3.28
N ALA A 124 3.81 5.81 -4.21
CA ALA A 124 4.02 6.93 -5.11
C ALA A 124 2.77 7.21 -5.98
N ILE A 125 2.11 6.17 -6.49
CA ILE A 125 0.88 6.30 -7.27
C ILE A 125 -0.25 6.90 -6.42
N TYR A 126 -0.43 6.47 -5.19
CA TYR A 126 -1.47 7.01 -4.31
C TYR A 126 -1.21 8.47 -3.92
N GLN A 127 0.03 8.82 -3.61
CA GLN A 127 0.44 10.20 -3.36
C GLN A 127 0.17 11.09 -4.59
N TRP A 128 0.51 10.61 -5.77
CA TRP A 128 0.28 11.32 -7.03
C TRP A 128 -1.23 11.51 -7.28
N LEU A 129 -2.06 10.48 -7.15
CA LEU A 129 -3.51 10.56 -7.33
C LEU A 129 -4.16 11.64 -6.46
N LEU A 130 -3.80 11.67 -5.18
CA LEU A 130 -4.35 12.65 -4.23
C LEU A 130 -3.85 14.08 -4.54
N ARG A 131 -2.60 14.24 -4.99
CA ARG A 131 -2.08 15.55 -5.42
C ARG A 131 -2.75 16.06 -6.67
N GLU A 132 -3.05 15.20 -7.64
CA GLU A 132 -3.80 15.57 -8.85
C GLU A 132 -5.22 16.06 -8.50
N LEU A 133 -5.79 15.67 -7.37
CA LEU A 133 -7.05 16.21 -6.83
C LEU A 133 -6.85 17.50 -6.04
N GLY A 134 -5.63 18.01 -5.90
CA GLY A 134 -5.33 19.27 -5.22
C GLY A 134 -5.13 19.16 -3.70
N HIS A 135 -4.94 17.96 -3.16
CA HIS A 135 -4.71 17.77 -1.73
C HIS A 135 -3.25 18.01 -1.32
N PRO A 136 -2.99 18.47 -0.08
CA PRO A 136 -1.64 18.81 0.42
C PRO A 136 -0.88 17.54 0.86
N VAL A 137 -0.58 16.66 -0.09
CA VAL A 137 0.03 15.35 0.19
C VAL A 137 1.55 15.46 0.28
N SER A 138 2.11 14.93 1.35
CA SER A 138 3.54 14.78 1.57
C SER A 138 4.18 13.82 0.56
N THR A 139 5.48 13.96 0.33
CA THR A 139 6.29 12.91 -0.29
C THR A 139 6.59 11.76 0.66
N ARG A 140 6.42 12.00 1.97
CA ARG A 140 6.49 10.94 2.97
C ARG A 140 5.19 10.16 3.03
N GLY A 141 5.29 8.87 3.29
CA GLY A 141 4.18 7.96 3.52
C GLY A 141 4.58 6.86 4.50
N PHE A 142 3.64 6.06 4.93
CA PHE A 142 3.88 5.06 5.97
C PHE A 142 3.33 3.70 5.58
N PHE A 143 4.11 2.65 5.86
CA PHE A 143 3.60 1.28 5.89
C PHE A 143 3.40 0.87 7.34
N VAL A 144 2.19 0.50 7.71
CA VAL A 144 1.91 -0.18 8.99
C VAL A 144 2.05 -1.67 8.72
N TYR A 145 3.12 -2.26 9.24
CA TYR A 145 3.50 -3.62 8.92
C TYR A 145 3.29 -4.55 10.12
N GLU A 146 2.30 -5.42 9.99
CA GLU A 146 1.99 -6.44 11.00
C GLU A 146 2.66 -7.76 10.67
N ASN A 147 3.31 -8.38 11.67
CA ASN A 147 3.95 -9.67 11.52
C ASN A 147 3.38 -10.69 12.50
N GLY A 148 2.88 -11.81 11.98
CA GLY A 148 2.42 -12.92 12.79
C GLY A 148 3.53 -13.44 13.71
N ASN A 149 3.19 -13.72 14.96
CA ASN A 149 4.14 -14.27 15.93
C ASN A 149 4.18 -15.79 15.85
N ASN A 150 5.10 -16.33 15.05
CA ASN A 150 5.29 -17.76 14.87
C ASN A 150 5.89 -18.45 16.11
N ASP A 151 6.46 -17.67 17.05
CA ASP A 151 7.02 -18.17 18.31
C ASP A 151 5.96 -18.25 19.42
N ALA A 152 4.71 -17.86 19.13
CA ALA A 152 3.63 -17.97 20.09
C ALA A 152 3.28 -19.44 20.36
N GLU A 153 3.19 -19.81 21.63
CA GLU A 153 2.91 -21.17 22.05
C GLU A 153 1.49 -21.65 21.68
N SER A 154 0.56 -20.72 21.48
CA SER A 154 -0.86 -21.03 21.21
C SER A 154 -1.58 -19.83 20.62
N LEU A 155 -2.63 -20.11 19.81
CA LEU A 155 -3.60 -19.09 19.39
C LEU A 155 -4.39 -18.49 20.56
N LEU A 156 -4.39 -19.16 21.71
CA LEU A 156 -5.00 -18.70 22.95
C LEU A 156 -4.01 -17.98 23.86
N SER A 157 -2.75 -17.85 23.47
CA SER A 157 -1.77 -17.07 24.23
C SER A 157 -2.33 -15.66 24.43
N LYS A 158 -2.16 -15.16 25.65
CA LYS A 158 -2.59 -13.81 25.98
C LYS A 158 -1.88 -12.85 25.02
N GLY A 159 -2.65 -12.06 24.31
CA GLY A 159 -2.11 -10.95 23.55
C GLY A 159 -1.27 -10.03 24.44
N THR A 160 -0.53 -9.15 23.84
CA THR A 160 0.06 -7.99 24.54
C THR A 160 -1.07 -7.09 25.04
N ASP A 161 -0.78 -6.13 25.91
CA ASP A 161 -1.76 -5.14 26.38
C ASP A 161 -2.44 -4.41 25.20
N ASP A 162 -1.76 -4.34 24.04
CA ASP A 162 -2.25 -3.71 22.80
C ASP A 162 -3.08 -4.66 21.91
N SER A 163 -3.04 -5.97 22.15
CA SER A 163 -3.87 -6.96 21.45
C SER A 163 -4.38 -8.03 22.45
N PRO A 164 -5.34 -7.69 23.29
CA PRO A 164 -5.76 -8.55 24.40
C PRO A 164 -6.46 -9.85 23.98
N ARG A 165 -6.94 -9.93 22.74
CA ARG A 165 -7.57 -11.15 22.18
C ARG A 165 -7.43 -11.16 20.66
N GLY A 166 -6.66 -12.08 20.12
CA GLY A 166 -6.58 -12.16 18.65
C GLY A 166 -5.46 -13.05 18.15
N ILE A 167 -5.16 -12.90 16.89
CA ILE A 167 -4.03 -13.53 16.24
C ILE A 167 -2.76 -13.03 16.94
N PRO A 168 -1.86 -13.94 17.41
CA PRO A 168 -0.62 -13.51 18.03
C PRO A 168 0.21 -12.75 16.98
N LEU A 169 0.40 -11.46 17.22
CA LEU A 169 1.21 -10.57 16.38
C LEU A 169 2.47 -10.17 17.15
N LYS A 170 3.54 -9.91 16.42
CA LYS A 170 4.69 -9.15 16.92
C LYS A 170 4.28 -7.67 16.99
N PRO A 171 5.00 -6.82 17.76
CA PRO A 171 4.73 -5.38 17.75
C PRO A 171 4.75 -4.84 16.31
N ALA A 172 3.75 -4.02 15.98
CA ALA A 172 3.65 -3.43 14.65
C ALA A 172 4.87 -2.55 14.35
N LEU A 173 5.34 -2.63 13.12
CA LEU A 173 6.40 -1.77 12.61
C LEU A 173 5.77 -0.69 11.74
N VAL A 174 6.01 0.58 12.08
CA VAL A 174 5.66 1.70 11.20
C VAL A 174 6.91 2.10 10.41
N ILE A 175 6.87 1.88 9.10
CA ILE A 175 7.98 2.17 8.20
C ILE A 175 7.65 3.44 7.44
N GLU A 176 8.45 4.49 7.66
CA GLU A 176 8.38 5.71 6.87
C GLU A 176 9.16 5.55 5.57
N ILE A 177 8.60 6.06 4.47
CA ILE A 177 9.28 6.22 3.20
C ILE A 177 9.09 7.63 2.68
N ASP A 178 10.14 8.21 2.12
CA ASP A 178 10.08 9.49 1.41
C ASP A 178 10.36 9.27 -0.08
N THR A 179 9.34 9.41 -0.91
CA THR A 179 9.46 9.25 -2.37
C THR A 179 10.21 10.40 -3.05
N ALA A 180 10.49 11.52 -2.35
CA ALA A 180 11.38 12.56 -2.83
C ALA A 180 12.87 12.26 -2.56
N ASN A 181 13.17 11.26 -1.71
CA ASN A 181 14.54 10.88 -1.43
C ASN A 181 15.19 10.28 -2.68
N GLU A 182 16.33 10.82 -3.09
CA GLU A 182 17.07 10.38 -4.29
C GLU A 182 17.62 8.96 -4.17
N ASP A 183 17.75 8.44 -2.95
CA ASP A 183 18.22 7.08 -2.69
C ASP A 183 17.10 6.02 -2.88
N VAL A 184 15.84 6.42 -3.07
CA VAL A 184 14.74 5.48 -3.32
C VAL A 184 14.74 5.05 -4.78
N ILE A 185 15.57 4.06 -5.08
CA ILE A 185 15.70 3.45 -6.41
C ILE A 185 15.20 2.02 -6.33
N ILE A 186 14.21 1.67 -7.15
CA ILE A 186 13.65 0.32 -7.25
C ILE A 186 13.89 -0.22 -8.65
N GLU A 187 14.59 -1.35 -8.75
CA GLU A 187 14.96 -1.98 -10.04
C GLU A 187 15.66 -1.00 -11.01
N GLY A 188 16.48 -0.08 -10.46
CA GLY A 188 17.20 0.92 -11.24
C GLY A 188 16.41 2.13 -11.68
N GLU A 189 15.12 2.24 -11.31
CA GLU A 189 14.29 3.41 -11.53
C GLU A 189 14.08 4.20 -10.22
N ARG A 190 14.20 5.52 -10.28
CA ARG A 190 13.78 6.40 -9.19
C ARG A 190 12.26 6.45 -9.14
N ILE A 191 11.69 6.15 -7.98
CA ILE A 191 10.24 6.11 -7.77
C ILE A 191 9.81 7.40 -7.07
N ASP A 192 9.45 8.39 -7.85
CA ASP A 192 8.93 9.67 -7.41
C ASP A 192 7.61 10.01 -8.14
N LEU A 193 7.11 11.22 -7.96
CA LEU A 193 5.86 11.65 -8.59
C LEU A 193 6.00 11.86 -10.11
N ASP A 194 7.17 12.26 -10.59
CA ASP A 194 7.46 12.39 -12.02
C ASP A 194 7.48 11.02 -12.69
N TRP A 195 7.98 10.00 -11.97
CA TRP A 195 7.91 8.61 -12.42
C TRP A 195 6.46 8.17 -12.70
N VAL A 196 5.51 8.52 -11.81
CA VAL A 196 4.08 8.17 -11.97
C VAL A 196 3.50 8.81 -13.23
N GLU A 197 3.74 10.10 -13.46
CA GLU A 197 3.26 10.80 -14.67
C GLU A 197 3.81 10.13 -15.95
N ASN A 198 5.10 9.82 -15.97
CA ASN A 198 5.75 9.14 -17.09
C ASN A 198 5.20 7.71 -17.29
N LEU A 199 4.89 6.99 -16.21
CA LEU A 199 4.27 5.67 -16.26
C LEU A 199 2.89 5.73 -16.92
N VAL A 200 2.06 6.71 -16.57
CA VAL A 200 0.72 6.91 -17.15
C VAL A 200 0.81 7.19 -18.65
N ILE A 201 1.75 8.04 -19.06
CA ILE A 201 2.01 8.33 -20.48
C ILE A 201 2.46 7.06 -21.23
N ARG A 202 3.39 6.30 -20.69
CA ARG A 202 3.84 5.03 -21.27
C ARG A 202 2.70 4.03 -21.40
N ALA A 203 1.86 3.91 -20.38
CA ALA A 203 0.68 3.04 -20.40
C ALA A 203 -0.31 3.46 -21.49
N LYS A 204 -0.59 4.76 -21.63
CA LYS A 204 -1.48 5.27 -22.69
C LYS A 204 -0.90 4.97 -24.07
N ASN A 205 0.38 5.24 -24.29
CA ASN A 205 1.03 4.94 -25.56
C ASN A 205 0.96 3.44 -25.91
N CYS A 206 1.17 2.56 -24.92
CA CYS A 206 1.04 1.12 -25.10
C CYS A 206 -0.39 0.71 -25.47
N LEU A 207 -1.41 1.29 -24.83
CA LEU A 207 -2.82 1.01 -25.13
C LEU A 207 -3.25 1.50 -26.52
N ASP A 208 -2.58 2.53 -27.06
CA ASP A 208 -2.86 3.07 -28.40
C ASP A 208 -2.12 2.31 -29.53
N MET A 209 -1.25 1.36 -29.19
CA MET A 209 -0.55 0.55 -30.20
C MET A 209 -1.54 -0.32 -30.98
N VAL A 210 -1.28 -0.44 -32.28
CA VAL A 210 -2.05 -1.31 -33.18
C VAL A 210 -1.73 -2.81 -32.92
N SER A 211 -0.51 -3.10 -32.52
CA SER A 211 -0.05 -4.45 -32.20
C SER A 211 0.00 -4.68 -30.70
N VAL A 212 -0.29 -5.90 -30.28
CA VAL A 212 -0.07 -6.32 -28.90
C VAL A 212 1.43 -6.30 -28.61
N PRO A 213 1.87 -5.73 -27.48
CA PRO A 213 3.27 -5.73 -27.08
C PRO A 213 3.80 -7.17 -26.90
N ASP A 214 5.10 -7.35 -27.05
CA ASP A 214 5.74 -8.62 -26.78
C ASP A 214 5.54 -9.04 -25.32
N PRO A 215 5.36 -10.34 -25.04
CA PRO A 215 5.20 -10.83 -23.68
C PRO A 215 6.47 -10.57 -22.85
N GLY A 216 6.31 -10.21 -21.59
CA GLY A 216 7.45 -10.21 -20.65
C GLY A 216 8.04 -11.62 -20.51
N GLU A 217 9.35 -11.70 -20.29
CA GLU A 217 10.12 -12.96 -20.26
C GLU A 217 9.51 -14.03 -19.33
N PHE A 218 8.94 -13.61 -18.19
CA PHE A 218 8.36 -14.51 -17.19
C PHE A 218 6.84 -14.35 -17.05
N CYS A 219 6.15 -13.86 -18.10
CA CYS A 219 4.72 -13.63 -18.05
C CYS A 219 3.92 -14.94 -18.14
N GLU A 220 3.53 -15.49 -16.99
CA GLU A 220 2.71 -16.72 -16.91
C GLU A 220 1.35 -16.59 -17.62
N HIS A 221 0.74 -15.40 -17.61
CA HIS A 221 -0.51 -15.16 -18.33
C HIS A 221 -0.33 -15.22 -19.84
N CYS A 222 0.75 -14.66 -20.37
CA CYS A 222 1.07 -14.74 -21.79
C CYS A 222 1.37 -16.19 -22.20
N ALA A 223 2.14 -16.92 -21.41
CA ALA A 223 2.40 -18.33 -21.61
C ALA A 223 1.09 -19.15 -21.61
N TYR A 224 0.21 -18.91 -20.64
CA TYR A 224 -1.11 -19.55 -20.59
C TYR A 224 -1.93 -19.27 -21.86
N VAL A 225 -2.03 -18.02 -22.30
CA VAL A 225 -2.80 -17.64 -23.50
C VAL A 225 -2.23 -18.32 -24.74
N ALA A 226 -0.89 -18.33 -24.90
CA ALA A 226 -0.20 -18.96 -26.01
C ALA A 226 -0.47 -20.47 -26.08
N GLU A 227 -0.49 -21.16 -24.94
CA GLU A 227 -0.80 -22.59 -24.89
C GLU A 227 -2.30 -22.87 -25.07
N ALA A 228 -3.18 -22.05 -24.49
CA ALA A 228 -4.63 -22.22 -24.59
C ALA A 228 -5.15 -22.00 -26.02
N SER A 229 -4.52 -21.10 -26.78
CA SER A 229 -4.88 -20.83 -28.18
C SER A 229 -4.52 -21.94 -29.18
N LYS A 230 -3.72 -22.94 -28.77
CA LYS A 230 -3.37 -24.12 -29.58
C LYS A 230 -4.42 -25.24 -29.51
N ILE A 231 -5.46 -25.11 -28.69
CA ILE A 231 -6.51 -26.10 -28.44
C ILE A 231 -7.77 -25.79 -29.20
#